data_89c2f08eeaf70a94eee22cf2e85acdf8
#
_entry.id   89c2f08eeaf70a94eee22cf2e85acdf8
#
_cell.length_a   1.000
_cell.length_b   1.000
_cell.length_c   1.000
_cell.angle_alpha   90.00
_cell.angle_beta   90.00
_cell.angle_gamma   90.00
#
_symmetry.space_group_name_H-M   'P 1'
#
loop_
_entity.id
_entity.type
_entity.pdbx_description
1 polymer ?
#
loop_
_entity_poly.entity_id
_entity_poly.type
_entity_poly.pdbx_seq_one_letter_code
_entity_poly.pdbx_strand_id
1 'polypeptide(L)'
;MNVDLVNTKVLLLGYTGYIGTTLAKVLLEKKVQIICPIRNKKNFEKKKNIVFVDISQIESFLETLSVKPTTIISCIASRKGGISDSWNVEYSLNKFFLDLSKRVGIKRFILISAICVQKPNLEFQKAKLAFEHLLQNSSLEYEIIRPTAFFKSLSGQIDRVKKGKSFLIFGNGELTSCKPISARDLSKF
;
A
#
# COMPACT_ATOMS: atom_id res chain seq x y z
N MET A 1 -2.33 -2.08 -24.18
CA MET A 1 -2.05 -3.51 -24.02
C MET A 1 -3.06 -4.09 -23.07
N ASN A 2 -3.99 -4.93 -23.55
CA ASN A 2 -4.84 -5.73 -22.68
C ASN A 2 -3.98 -6.86 -22.11
N VAL A 3 -3.42 -6.68 -20.93
CA VAL A 3 -2.78 -7.78 -20.19
C VAL A 3 -3.92 -8.73 -19.81
N ASP A 4 -3.83 -9.97 -20.24
CA ASP A 4 -4.77 -11.01 -19.85
C ASP A 4 -4.60 -11.29 -18.35
N LEU A 5 -5.43 -10.67 -17.51
CA LEU A 5 -5.36 -10.74 -16.06
C LEU A 5 -5.96 -12.04 -15.50
N VAL A 6 -6.51 -12.88 -16.37
CA VAL A 6 -7.07 -14.19 -15.99
C VAL A 6 -5.90 -15.07 -15.54
N ASN A 7 -5.92 -15.53 -14.28
CA ASN A 7 -4.88 -16.29 -13.56
C ASN A 7 -3.69 -15.48 -13.01
N THR A 8 -3.69 -14.15 -13.10
CA THR A 8 -2.68 -13.35 -12.42
C THR A 8 -2.84 -13.43 -10.90
N LYS A 9 -1.75 -13.72 -10.19
CA LYS A 9 -1.69 -13.69 -8.73
C LYS A 9 -0.90 -12.48 -8.27
N VAL A 10 -1.43 -11.77 -7.27
CA VAL A 10 -0.81 -10.59 -6.68
C VAL A 10 -0.61 -10.81 -5.19
N LEU A 11 0.56 -10.42 -4.68
CA LEU A 11 0.82 -10.31 -3.25
C LEU A 11 0.49 -8.90 -2.80
N LEU A 12 -0.63 -8.73 -2.08
CA LEU A 12 -1.13 -7.42 -1.65
C LEU A 12 -0.78 -7.16 -0.19
N LEU A 13 0.11 -6.23 0.05
CA LEU A 13 0.51 -5.79 1.37
C LEU A 13 -0.38 -4.63 1.84
N GLY A 14 -0.81 -4.69 3.10
CA GLY A 14 -1.65 -3.63 3.68
C GLY A 14 -3.15 -3.74 3.36
N TYR A 15 -3.66 -4.96 3.08
CA TYR A 15 -5.07 -5.24 2.81
C TYR A 15 -6.05 -4.60 3.83
N THR A 16 -5.68 -4.53 5.11
CA THR A 16 -6.53 -3.97 6.17
C THR A 16 -6.63 -2.45 6.18
N GLY A 17 -5.84 -1.78 5.34
CA GLY A 17 -5.86 -0.32 5.18
C GLY A 17 -6.94 0.14 4.22
N TYR A 18 -7.22 1.46 4.23
CA TYR A 18 -8.22 2.09 3.36
C TYR A 18 -7.95 1.85 1.87
N ILE A 19 -6.70 2.04 1.44
CA ILE A 19 -6.29 1.83 0.05
C ILE A 19 -6.31 0.34 -0.27
N GLY A 20 -5.67 -0.50 0.56
CA GLY A 20 -5.55 -1.94 0.31
C GLY A 20 -6.90 -2.66 0.22
N THR A 21 -7.87 -2.29 1.09
CA THR A 21 -9.23 -2.85 1.00
C THR A 21 -9.93 -2.45 -0.30
N THR A 22 -9.76 -1.21 -0.74
CA THR A 22 -10.38 -0.72 -1.99
C THR A 22 -9.72 -1.35 -3.21
N LEU A 23 -8.39 -1.41 -3.22
CA LEU A 23 -7.64 -2.06 -4.29
C LEU A 23 -7.99 -3.54 -4.43
N ALA A 24 -8.12 -4.26 -3.31
CA ALA A 24 -8.55 -5.66 -3.34
C ALA A 24 -9.91 -5.84 -4.03
N LYS A 25 -10.87 -4.93 -3.79
CA LYS A 25 -12.18 -4.98 -4.49
C LYS A 25 -12.02 -4.81 -6.00
N VAL A 26 -11.22 -3.83 -6.44
CA VAL A 26 -10.97 -3.57 -7.87
C VAL A 26 -10.25 -4.75 -8.52
N LEU A 27 -9.26 -5.36 -7.85
CA LEU A 27 -8.57 -6.55 -8.35
C LEU A 27 -9.51 -7.75 -8.47
N LEU A 28 -10.43 -7.94 -7.52
CA LEU A 28 -11.44 -9.00 -7.58
C LEU A 28 -12.44 -8.78 -8.72
N GLU A 29 -12.87 -7.54 -8.99
CA GLU A 29 -13.68 -7.19 -10.16
C GLU A 29 -13.00 -7.62 -11.47
N LYS A 30 -11.66 -7.59 -11.49
CA LYS A 30 -10.82 -8.03 -12.62
C LYS A 30 -10.43 -9.52 -12.56
N LYS A 31 -11.00 -10.30 -11.64
CA LYS A 31 -10.77 -11.75 -11.44
C LYS A 31 -9.31 -12.10 -11.06
N VAL A 32 -8.55 -11.16 -10.53
CA VAL A 32 -7.19 -11.39 -10.02
C VAL A 32 -7.24 -12.19 -8.73
N GLN A 33 -6.35 -13.14 -8.56
CA GLN A 33 -6.15 -13.86 -7.30
C GLN A 33 -5.24 -13.06 -6.38
N ILE A 34 -5.62 -12.91 -5.11
CA ILE A 34 -4.91 -12.06 -4.16
C ILE A 34 -4.39 -12.90 -2.99
N ILE A 35 -3.13 -12.77 -2.69
CA ILE A 35 -2.50 -13.27 -1.47
C ILE A 35 -2.27 -12.09 -0.55
N CYS A 36 -2.81 -12.15 0.66
CA CYS A 36 -2.74 -11.08 1.64
C CYS A 36 -1.97 -11.53 2.88
N PRO A 37 -0.71 -11.10 3.07
CA PRO A 37 -0.02 -11.27 4.34
C PRO A 37 -0.71 -10.44 5.42
N ILE A 38 -1.01 -11.07 6.56
CA ILE A 38 -1.69 -10.46 7.70
C ILE A 38 -1.00 -10.85 9.00
N ARG A 39 -1.07 -9.98 10.01
CA ARG A 39 -0.45 -10.21 11.33
C ARG A 39 -1.26 -11.12 12.24
N ASN A 40 -2.57 -11.22 12.02
CA ASN A 40 -3.46 -12.05 12.82
C ASN A 40 -4.56 -12.62 11.92
N LYS A 41 -4.44 -13.90 11.59
CA LYS A 41 -5.35 -14.62 10.69
C LYS A 41 -6.72 -14.90 11.31
N LYS A 42 -6.84 -14.92 12.63
CA LYS A 42 -8.09 -15.33 13.33
C LYS A 42 -9.29 -14.46 12.98
N ASN A 43 -9.07 -13.23 12.51
CA ASN A 43 -10.10 -12.24 12.25
C ASN A 43 -10.52 -12.14 10.78
N PHE A 44 -10.09 -13.09 9.92
CA PHE A 44 -10.38 -13.02 8.50
C PHE A 44 -11.14 -14.24 8.00
N GLU A 45 -12.35 -13.99 7.51
CA GLU A 45 -13.15 -15.00 6.85
C GLU A 45 -12.58 -15.36 5.47
N LYS A 46 -12.80 -16.60 5.06
CA LYS A 46 -12.47 -17.05 3.71
C LYS A 46 -13.24 -16.23 2.68
N LYS A 47 -12.56 -15.68 1.69
CA LYS A 47 -13.16 -14.99 0.56
C LYS A 47 -12.74 -15.64 -0.74
N LYS A 48 -13.65 -15.70 -1.70
CA LYS A 48 -13.31 -16.20 -3.05
C LYS A 48 -12.20 -15.34 -3.65
N ASN A 49 -11.17 -15.99 -4.17
CA ASN A 49 -9.99 -15.36 -4.79
C ASN A 49 -9.10 -14.54 -3.84
N ILE A 50 -9.28 -14.62 -2.52
CA ILE A 50 -8.35 -14.04 -1.54
C ILE A 50 -7.86 -15.13 -0.60
N VAL A 51 -6.55 -15.24 -0.47
CA VAL A 51 -5.89 -16.11 0.49
C VAL A 51 -5.21 -15.25 1.55
N PHE A 52 -5.62 -15.40 2.81
CA PHE A 52 -4.98 -14.74 3.95
C PHE A 52 -3.92 -15.66 4.53
N VAL A 53 -2.71 -15.16 4.66
CA VAL A 53 -1.55 -15.89 5.17
C VAL A 53 -0.95 -15.12 6.34
N ASP A 54 -0.60 -15.81 7.43
CA ASP A 54 0.15 -15.18 8.50
C ASP A 54 1.50 -14.71 7.96
N ILE A 55 1.90 -13.49 8.31
CA ILE A 55 3.13 -12.91 7.80
C ILE A 55 4.37 -13.72 8.17
N SER A 56 4.34 -14.40 9.31
CA SER A 56 5.41 -15.29 9.76
C SER A 56 5.58 -16.55 8.90
N GLN A 57 4.52 -16.94 8.18
CA GLN A 57 4.49 -18.12 7.32
C GLN A 57 4.51 -17.77 5.81
N ILE A 58 4.66 -16.50 5.47
CA ILE A 58 4.47 -16.06 4.08
C ILE A 58 5.51 -16.68 3.13
N GLU A 59 6.76 -16.78 3.55
CA GLU A 59 7.84 -17.34 2.72
C GLU A 59 7.60 -18.79 2.42
N SER A 60 7.44 -19.63 3.44
CA SER A 60 7.15 -21.07 3.26
C SER A 60 5.86 -21.29 2.47
N PHE A 61 4.82 -20.49 2.70
CA PHE A 61 3.58 -20.56 1.92
C PHE A 61 3.84 -20.28 0.43
N LEU A 62 4.59 -19.23 0.10
CA LEU A 62 4.90 -18.90 -1.30
C LEU A 62 5.73 -19.98 -1.98
N GLU A 63 6.61 -20.65 -1.25
CA GLU A 63 7.41 -21.77 -1.77
C GLU A 63 6.57 -22.98 -2.19
N THR A 64 5.47 -23.25 -1.48
CA THR A 64 4.57 -24.38 -1.80
C THR A 64 3.70 -24.15 -3.04
N LEU A 65 3.61 -22.91 -3.53
CA LEU A 65 2.75 -22.60 -4.67
C LEU A 65 3.38 -23.10 -5.99
N SER A 66 2.63 -23.83 -6.78
CA SER A 66 3.00 -24.20 -8.15
C SER A 66 3.05 -22.99 -9.08
N VAL A 67 2.11 -22.04 -8.90
CA VAL A 67 2.09 -20.76 -9.61
C VAL A 67 2.25 -19.63 -8.60
N LYS A 68 3.37 -18.95 -8.65
CA LYS A 68 3.70 -17.85 -7.73
C LYS A 68 3.06 -16.54 -8.15
N PRO A 69 2.86 -15.58 -7.23
CA PRO A 69 2.46 -14.23 -7.62
C PRO A 69 3.54 -13.59 -8.50
N THR A 70 3.12 -12.81 -9.48
CA THR A 70 4.03 -12.09 -10.38
C THR A 70 4.40 -10.72 -9.86
N THR A 71 3.55 -10.14 -9.04
CA THR A 71 3.62 -8.75 -8.60
C THR A 71 3.36 -8.61 -7.11
N ILE A 72 4.14 -7.78 -6.45
CA ILE A 72 3.84 -7.24 -5.11
C ILE A 72 3.20 -5.87 -5.28
N ILE A 73 2.10 -5.61 -4.58
CA ILE A 73 1.55 -4.26 -4.44
C ILE A 73 1.58 -3.88 -2.97
N SER A 74 2.33 -2.86 -2.62
CA SER A 74 2.46 -2.40 -1.25
C SER A 74 1.63 -1.16 -0.99
N CYS A 75 0.61 -1.32 -0.14
CA CYS A 75 -0.22 -0.26 0.45
C CYS A 75 0.05 -0.11 1.95
N ILE A 76 1.24 -0.52 2.42
CA ILE A 76 1.61 -0.44 3.83
C ILE A 76 1.86 1.02 4.19
N ALA A 77 1.34 1.43 5.35
CA ALA A 77 1.60 2.74 5.92
C ALA A 77 1.61 2.68 7.45
N SER A 78 2.52 3.43 8.07
CA SER A 78 2.56 3.62 9.51
C SER A 78 1.31 4.34 10.00
N ARG A 79 0.82 4.00 11.19
CA ARG A 79 -0.41 4.58 11.75
C ARG A 79 -0.14 5.57 12.88
N LYS A 80 0.93 5.36 13.62
CA LYS A 80 1.26 6.14 14.82
C LYS A 80 2.16 7.35 14.52
N GLY A 81 2.84 7.36 13.37
CA GLY A 81 3.71 8.45 12.94
C GLY A 81 4.99 8.64 13.76
N GLY A 82 5.23 7.80 14.78
CA GLY A 82 6.48 7.82 15.55
C GLY A 82 7.68 7.34 14.71
N ILE A 83 8.90 7.68 15.14
CA ILE A 83 10.14 7.34 14.43
C ILE A 83 10.23 5.83 14.20
N SER A 84 10.13 5.03 15.25
CA SER A 84 10.24 3.58 15.17
C SER A 84 9.14 2.96 14.30
N ASP A 85 7.88 3.40 14.44
CA ASP A 85 6.75 2.90 13.64
C ASP A 85 6.96 3.22 12.16
N SER A 86 7.43 4.44 11.85
CA SER A 86 7.71 4.85 10.47
C SER A 86 8.78 3.98 9.82
N TRP A 87 9.94 3.84 10.44
CA TRP A 87 11.03 3.05 9.88
C TRP A 87 10.72 1.55 9.82
N ASN A 88 10.05 0.99 10.82
CA ASN A 88 9.68 -0.42 10.82
C ASN A 88 8.65 -0.74 9.74
N VAL A 89 7.66 0.14 9.53
CA VAL A 89 6.55 -0.13 8.60
C VAL A 89 6.89 0.31 7.17
N GLU A 90 7.36 1.57 7.01
CA GLU A 90 7.57 2.13 5.67
C GLU A 90 8.85 1.60 5.00
N TYR A 91 9.89 1.30 5.79
CA TYR A 91 11.17 0.83 5.28
C TYR A 91 11.38 -0.66 5.51
N SER A 92 11.50 -1.09 6.78
CA SER A 92 11.96 -2.46 7.09
C SER A 92 11.01 -3.55 6.59
N LEU A 93 9.69 -3.34 6.76
CA LEU A 93 8.71 -4.31 6.28
C LEU A 93 8.65 -4.37 4.75
N ASN A 94 8.73 -3.23 4.07
CA ASN A 94 8.80 -3.21 2.60
C ASN A 94 10.11 -3.84 2.10
N LYS A 95 11.25 -3.59 2.77
CA LYS A 95 12.53 -4.22 2.47
C LYS A 95 12.45 -5.75 2.62
N PHE A 96 11.83 -6.24 3.69
CA PHE A 96 11.61 -7.68 3.85
C PHE A 96 10.89 -8.29 2.62
N PHE A 97 9.82 -7.67 2.14
CA PHE A 97 9.10 -8.16 0.98
C PHE A 97 9.87 -7.98 -0.34
N LEU A 98 10.70 -6.97 -0.45
CA LEU A 98 11.61 -6.79 -1.58
C LEU A 98 12.66 -7.92 -1.62
N ASP A 99 13.25 -8.26 -0.49
CA ASP A 99 14.22 -9.35 -0.40
C ASP A 99 13.53 -10.72 -0.62
N LEU A 100 12.33 -10.90 -0.06
CA LEU A 100 11.52 -12.09 -0.30
C LEU A 100 11.18 -12.25 -1.79
N SER A 101 10.83 -11.17 -2.48
CA SER A 101 10.50 -11.24 -3.92
C SER A 101 11.65 -11.82 -4.75
N LYS A 102 12.88 -11.45 -4.43
CA LYS A 102 14.07 -11.98 -5.10
C LYS A 102 14.24 -13.49 -4.85
N ARG A 103 14.01 -13.95 -3.61
CA ARG A 103 14.14 -15.38 -3.26
C ARG A 103 13.09 -16.26 -3.93
N VAL A 104 11.84 -15.77 -3.99
CA VAL A 104 10.71 -16.56 -4.53
C VAL A 104 10.44 -16.31 -6.02
N GLY A 105 11.18 -15.40 -6.66
CA GLY A 105 11.10 -15.14 -8.10
C GLY A 105 9.96 -14.22 -8.53
N ILE A 106 9.45 -13.35 -7.64
CA ILE A 106 8.51 -12.27 -8.01
C ILE A 106 9.30 -11.16 -8.70
N LYS A 107 8.82 -10.69 -9.84
CA LYS A 107 9.59 -9.79 -10.72
C LYS A 107 9.20 -8.33 -10.65
N ARG A 108 8.01 -8.00 -10.13
CA ARG A 108 7.48 -6.64 -10.14
C ARG A 108 7.06 -6.18 -8.74
N PHE A 109 7.38 -4.92 -8.40
CA PHE A 109 6.99 -4.29 -7.15
C PHE A 109 6.33 -2.94 -7.41
N ILE A 110 5.07 -2.79 -7.01
CA ILE A 110 4.31 -1.53 -7.07
C ILE A 110 4.22 -0.96 -5.66
N LEU A 111 4.76 0.23 -5.45
CA LEU A 111 4.78 0.93 -4.17
C LEU A 111 3.80 2.08 -4.16
N ILE A 112 2.84 2.06 -3.24
CA ILE A 112 2.06 3.26 -2.92
C ILE A 112 2.84 4.08 -1.88
N SER A 113 3.54 5.07 -2.39
CA SER A 113 4.30 6.02 -1.59
C SER A 113 3.44 7.22 -1.15
N ALA A 114 3.96 8.42 -1.15
CA ALA A 114 3.23 9.64 -0.83
C ALA A 114 3.78 10.85 -1.58
N ILE A 115 2.93 11.85 -1.82
CA ILE A 115 3.38 13.17 -2.26
C ILE A 115 4.33 13.79 -1.22
N CYS A 116 5.20 14.69 -1.64
CA CYS A 116 6.15 15.45 -0.81
C CYS A 116 7.29 14.62 -0.19
N VAL A 117 7.45 13.34 -0.52
CA VAL A 117 8.61 12.55 -0.05
C VAL A 117 9.94 13.04 -0.62
N GLN A 118 9.93 13.82 -1.72
CA GLN A 118 11.14 14.41 -2.30
C GLN A 118 11.79 15.48 -1.42
N LYS A 119 11.00 16.10 -0.51
CA LYS A 119 11.47 17.05 0.51
C LYS A 119 11.00 16.58 1.88
N PRO A 120 11.60 15.50 2.43
CA PRO A 120 11.08 14.82 3.59
C PRO A 120 11.34 15.61 4.87
N ASN A 121 10.27 16.10 5.50
CA ASN A 121 10.32 16.78 6.79
C ASN A 121 9.92 15.84 7.95
N LEU A 122 9.14 14.83 7.66
CA LEU A 122 8.59 13.89 8.64
C LEU A 122 9.27 12.52 8.52
N GLU A 123 9.36 11.79 9.61
CA GLU A 123 10.07 10.50 9.64
C GLU A 123 9.48 9.47 8.67
N PHE A 124 8.15 9.41 8.54
CA PHE A 124 7.54 8.50 7.57
C PHE A 124 7.92 8.84 6.11
N GLN A 125 8.12 10.14 5.79
CA GLN A 125 8.56 10.57 4.47
C GLN A 125 10.02 10.16 4.22
N LYS A 126 10.89 10.31 5.24
CA LYS A 126 12.29 9.86 5.15
C LYS A 126 12.38 8.35 4.94
N ALA A 127 11.61 7.58 5.72
CA ALA A 127 11.57 6.12 5.59
C ALA A 127 11.02 5.65 4.23
N LYS A 128 9.96 6.31 3.72
CA LYS A 128 9.45 6.04 2.36
C LYS A 128 10.49 6.35 1.28
N LEU A 129 11.11 7.52 1.34
CA LEU A 129 12.12 7.92 0.36
C LEU A 129 13.32 6.96 0.38
N ALA A 130 13.77 6.54 1.57
CA ALA A 130 14.84 5.55 1.69
C ALA A 130 14.45 4.21 1.04
N PHE A 131 13.20 3.76 1.21
CA PHE A 131 12.74 2.55 0.53
C PHE A 131 12.57 2.74 -0.98
N GLU A 132 12.08 3.89 -1.44
CA GLU A 132 12.04 4.20 -2.87
C GLU A 132 13.42 4.07 -3.53
N HIS A 133 14.46 4.64 -2.91
CA HIS A 133 15.83 4.51 -3.41
C HIS A 133 16.31 3.04 -3.42
N LEU A 134 15.96 2.26 -2.38
CA LEU A 134 16.30 0.84 -2.34
C LEU A 134 15.60 0.06 -3.47
N LEU A 135 14.33 0.38 -3.73
CA LEU A 135 13.55 -0.25 -4.80
C LEU A 135 14.09 0.13 -6.19
N GLN A 136 14.41 1.39 -6.41
CA GLN A 136 14.99 1.89 -7.66
C GLN A 136 16.35 1.24 -7.99
N ASN A 137 17.15 0.92 -6.97
CA ASN A 137 18.43 0.23 -7.13
C ASN A 137 18.30 -1.31 -7.11
N SER A 138 17.08 -1.83 -7.09
CA SER A 138 16.84 -3.27 -7.17
C SER A 138 16.81 -3.75 -8.62
N SER A 139 16.91 -5.08 -8.81
CA SER A 139 16.77 -5.72 -10.12
C SER A 139 15.31 -5.96 -10.55
N LEU A 140 14.33 -5.51 -9.76
CA LEU A 140 12.91 -5.70 -10.05
C LEU A 140 12.39 -4.63 -11.00
N GLU A 141 11.39 -4.99 -11.80
CA GLU A 141 10.50 -4.00 -12.39
C GLU A 141 9.74 -3.29 -11.24
N TYR A 142 9.68 -1.97 -11.28
CA TYR A 142 9.01 -1.23 -10.24
C TYR A 142 8.13 -0.09 -10.76
N GLU A 143 7.12 0.22 -9.97
CA GLU A 143 6.33 1.44 -10.09
C GLU A 143 6.24 2.09 -8.70
N ILE A 144 6.47 3.41 -8.66
CA ILE A 144 6.35 4.21 -7.45
C ILE A 144 5.24 5.24 -7.68
N ILE A 145 4.11 5.03 -7.01
CA ILE A 145 2.97 5.91 -7.11
C ILE A 145 2.96 6.81 -5.88
N ARG A 146 3.00 8.13 -6.09
CA ARG A 146 2.99 9.16 -5.04
C ARG A 146 1.64 9.88 -5.05
N PRO A 147 0.59 9.29 -4.45
CA PRO A 147 -0.71 9.92 -4.44
C PRO A 147 -0.70 11.21 -3.61
N THR A 148 -1.59 12.11 -3.97
CA THR A 148 -1.91 13.31 -3.20
C THR A 148 -2.73 12.93 -1.95
N ALA A 149 -3.30 13.91 -1.25
CA ALA A 149 -4.22 13.63 -0.15
C ALA A 149 -5.45 12.84 -0.65
N PHE A 150 -6.00 12.04 0.24
CA PHE A 150 -7.23 11.30 -0.04
C PHE A 150 -8.46 12.07 0.45
N PHE A 151 -9.58 11.98 -0.26
CA PHE A 151 -10.86 12.53 0.21
C PHE A 151 -11.19 12.07 1.64
N LYS A 152 -10.85 10.83 1.98
CA LYS A 152 -11.02 10.33 3.34
C LYS A 152 -10.24 11.12 4.40
N SER A 153 -9.07 11.66 4.06
CA SER A 153 -8.30 12.48 5.00
C SER A 153 -9.01 13.79 5.35
N LEU A 154 -9.88 14.26 4.47
CA LEU A 154 -10.70 15.45 4.67
C LEU A 154 -11.99 15.16 5.45
N SER A 155 -12.40 13.91 5.59
CA SER A 155 -13.67 13.53 6.23
C SER A 155 -13.75 13.95 7.70
N GLY A 156 -12.62 13.99 8.41
CA GLY A 156 -12.56 14.49 9.79
C GLY A 156 -12.95 15.96 9.93
N GLN A 157 -12.78 16.78 8.90
CA GLN A 157 -13.24 18.17 8.88
C GLN A 157 -14.76 18.27 8.75
N ILE A 158 -15.38 17.36 7.99
CA ILE A 158 -16.85 17.28 7.87
C ILE A 158 -17.46 17.02 9.25
N ASP A 159 -16.91 16.08 10.01
CA ASP A 159 -17.40 15.75 11.35
C ASP A 159 -17.21 16.92 12.34
N ARG A 160 -16.13 17.69 12.18
CA ARG A 160 -15.92 18.93 12.96
C ARG A 160 -17.02 19.95 12.68
N VAL A 161 -17.29 20.24 11.40
CA VAL A 161 -18.29 21.21 10.98
C VAL A 161 -19.69 20.78 11.44
N LYS A 162 -20.04 19.50 11.30
CA LYS A 162 -21.30 18.95 11.80
C LYS A 162 -21.50 19.14 13.33
N LYS A 163 -20.39 19.21 14.08
CA LYS A 163 -20.39 19.48 15.53
C LYS A 163 -20.27 20.97 15.85
N GLY A 164 -20.54 21.87 14.90
CA GLY A 164 -20.45 23.31 15.07
C GLY A 164 -19.04 23.87 15.25
N LYS A 165 -17.99 23.10 14.95
CA LYS A 165 -16.59 23.56 15.03
C LYS A 165 -16.13 24.09 13.68
N SER A 166 -15.28 25.13 13.69
CA SER A 166 -14.71 25.70 12.48
C SER A 166 -13.91 24.69 11.66
N PHE A 167 -13.94 24.83 10.34
CA PHE A 167 -13.04 24.13 9.43
C PHE A 167 -11.59 24.56 9.69
N LEU A 168 -10.67 23.61 9.81
CA LEU A 168 -9.25 23.93 10.04
C LEU A 168 -8.57 24.23 8.71
N ILE A 169 -7.96 25.40 8.63
CA ILE A 169 -7.13 25.84 7.53
C ILE A 169 -5.69 25.96 8.06
N PHE A 170 -4.72 25.42 7.36
CA PHE A 170 -3.30 25.58 7.68
C PHE A 170 -2.75 26.83 7.00
N GLY A 171 -2.13 27.72 7.77
CA GLY A 171 -1.73 29.05 7.30
C GLY A 171 -2.91 29.95 7.01
N ASN A 172 -2.77 30.85 6.04
CA ASN A 172 -3.84 31.76 5.57
C ASN A 172 -4.73 31.15 4.48
N GLY A 173 -4.44 29.92 4.03
CA GLY A 173 -5.19 29.24 2.98
C GLY A 173 -4.80 29.62 1.54
N GLU A 174 -3.95 30.63 1.35
CA GLU A 174 -3.57 31.13 0.00
C GLU A 174 -2.49 30.30 -0.67
N LEU A 175 -1.55 29.73 0.13
CA LEU A 175 -0.39 29.01 -0.37
C LEU A 175 -0.58 27.48 -0.45
N THR A 176 -1.74 26.99 -0.06
CA THR A 176 -2.03 25.54 -0.04
C THR A 176 -3.16 25.17 -0.98
N SER A 177 -2.85 24.40 -1.99
CA SER A 177 -3.86 23.76 -2.83
C SER A 177 -3.70 22.24 -2.73
N CYS A 178 -4.82 21.54 -2.70
CA CYS A 178 -4.86 20.08 -2.68
C CYS A 178 -5.82 19.59 -3.77
N LYS A 179 -5.36 18.64 -4.59
CA LYS A 179 -6.20 17.88 -5.52
C LYS A 179 -6.34 16.46 -4.96
N PRO A 180 -7.32 16.20 -4.08
CA PRO A 180 -7.46 14.88 -3.47
C PRO A 180 -7.87 13.82 -4.48
N ILE A 181 -7.47 12.58 -4.23
CA ILE A 181 -7.85 11.41 -5.03
C ILE A 181 -8.71 10.45 -4.19
N SER A 182 -9.63 9.75 -4.81
CA SER A 182 -10.33 8.64 -4.16
C SER A 182 -9.46 7.37 -4.17
N ALA A 183 -9.62 6.52 -3.16
CA ALA A 183 -8.93 5.23 -3.18
C ALA A 183 -9.38 4.36 -4.38
N ARG A 184 -10.63 4.52 -4.87
CA ARG A 184 -11.13 3.78 -6.02
C ARG A 184 -10.46 4.23 -7.32
N ASP A 185 -10.29 5.53 -7.51
CA ASP A 185 -9.64 6.05 -8.72
C ASP A 185 -8.15 5.69 -8.72
N LEU A 186 -7.47 5.84 -7.56
CA LEU A 186 -6.10 5.35 -7.40
C LEU A 186 -5.97 3.85 -7.70
N SER A 187 -6.97 3.04 -7.33
CA SER A 187 -6.93 1.59 -7.55
C SER A 187 -7.20 1.18 -9.02
N LYS A 188 -7.70 2.10 -9.85
CA LYS A 188 -7.91 1.86 -11.28
C LYS A 188 -6.71 2.28 -12.12
N PHE A 189 -5.91 3.15 -11.57
CA PHE A 189 -4.67 3.62 -12.16
C PHE A 189 -3.62 2.51 -12.19
#